data_8a687f93de40491954dbe20f66f080d0
#
_entry.id   8a687f93de40491954dbe20f66f080d0
#
_cell.length_a   1.000
_cell.length_b   1.000
_cell.length_c   1.000
_cell.angle_alpha   90.00
_cell.angle_beta   90.00
_cell.angle_gamma   90.00
#
_symmetry.space_group_name_H-M   'P 1'
#
loop_
_entity.id
_entity.type
_entity.pdbx_description
1 polymer ?
#
loop_
_entity_poly.entity_id
_entity_poly.type
_entity_poly.pdbx_seq_one_letter_code
_entity_poly.pdbx_strand_id
1 'polypeptide(L)'
;MNNVSVRLVFDRKHVATKKRQSSVQMEVTYQRKRKYVGTGIKLYSDQWGKDLKVKNHPQSLVFNQKLNDMVSGIYDFVYQLSSQNIPFTFERLERYLNNSESGTTNSFLSFMEKRIY
;
A
#
# COMPACT_ATOMS: atom_id res chain seq x y z
N MET A 1 18.17 -3.10 13.95
CA MET A 1 16.96 -2.37 13.49
C MET A 1 16.63 -2.77 12.05
N ASN A 2 15.36 -2.89 11.73
CA ASN A 2 14.92 -3.26 10.39
C ASN A 2 14.91 -2.02 9.49
N ASN A 3 15.76 -2.01 8.47
CA ASN A 3 15.85 -0.91 7.51
C ASN A 3 14.96 -1.21 6.30
N VAL A 4 13.69 -0.90 6.44
CA VAL A 4 12.70 -1.10 5.39
C VAL A 4 12.31 0.25 4.82
N SER A 5 12.22 0.32 3.50
CA SER A 5 11.83 1.53 2.79
C SER A 5 10.59 1.24 1.95
N VAL A 6 9.62 2.14 1.97
CA VAL A 6 8.38 2.00 1.20
C VAL A 6 8.18 3.26 0.38
N ARG A 7 7.95 3.10 -0.92
CA ARG A 7 7.59 4.25 -1.75
C ARG A 7 6.51 3.86 -2.75
N LEU A 8 5.77 4.85 -3.20
CA LEU A 8 4.73 4.65 -4.19
C LEU A 8 5.34 4.70 -5.59
N VAL A 9 4.91 3.77 -6.45
CA VAL A 9 5.28 3.75 -7.86
C VAL A 9 4.02 3.59 -8.69
N PHE A 10 3.97 4.32 -9.80
CA PHE A 10 2.85 4.25 -10.73
C PHE A 10 3.34 3.74 -12.07
N ASP A 11 2.53 2.86 -12.66
CA ASP A 11 2.74 2.38 -14.02
C ASP A 11 4.13 1.78 -14.22
N ARG A 12 4.48 0.84 -13.35
CA ARG A 12 5.79 0.19 -13.41
C ARG A 12 6.05 -0.49 -14.76
N LYS A 13 4.98 -0.89 -15.45
CA LYS A 13 5.09 -1.55 -16.76
C LYS A 13 5.06 -0.58 -17.93
N HIS A 14 4.89 0.73 -17.66
CA HIS A 14 4.88 1.78 -18.69
C HIS A 14 3.81 1.57 -19.75
N VAL A 15 2.59 1.24 -19.31
CA VAL A 15 1.47 0.99 -20.23
C VAL A 15 0.35 2.03 -20.11
N ALA A 16 0.41 2.92 -19.13
CA ALA A 16 -0.65 3.91 -18.90
C ALA A 16 -0.69 4.95 -20.02
N THR A 17 -1.90 5.30 -20.45
CA THR A 17 -2.17 6.37 -21.39
C THR A 17 -3.36 7.17 -20.88
N LYS A 18 -3.79 8.17 -21.63
CA LYS A 18 -5.02 8.91 -21.30
C LYS A 18 -6.27 8.05 -21.45
N LYS A 19 -6.15 6.89 -22.10
CA LYS A 19 -7.27 5.96 -22.33
C LYS A 19 -7.07 4.61 -21.68
N ARG A 20 -5.90 4.35 -21.12
CA ARG A 20 -5.58 3.07 -20.47
C ARG A 20 -5.02 3.32 -19.09
N GLN A 21 -5.63 2.69 -18.09
CA GLN A 21 -5.18 2.79 -16.71
C GLN A 21 -4.05 1.82 -16.41
N SER A 22 -3.24 2.18 -15.42
CA SER A 22 -2.26 1.28 -14.83
C SER A 22 -2.34 1.39 -13.31
N SER A 23 -1.68 0.47 -12.62
CA SER A 23 -1.78 0.35 -11.17
C SER A 23 -0.78 1.24 -10.45
N VAL A 24 -1.21 1.73 -9.27
CA VAL A 24 -0.30 2.29 -8.28
C VAL A 24 0.09 1.15 -7.35
N GLN A 25 1.38 1.02 -7.08
CA GLN A 25 1.92 -0.02 -6.21
C GLN A 25 2.81 0.60 -5.14
N MET A 26 3.02 -0.14 -4.07
CA MET A 26 4.05 0.20 -3.07
C MET A 26 5.28 -0.65 -3.35
N GLU A 27 6.43 0.00 -3.48
CA GLU A 27 7.71 -0.69 -3.60
C GLU A 27 8.32 -0.78 -2.21
N VAL A 28 8.40 -2.00 -1.69
CA VAL A 28 8.98 -2.27 -0.37
C VAL A 28 10.37 -2.82 -0.58
N THR A 29 11.37 -2.14 -0.05
CA THR A 29 12.78 -2.50 -0.20
C THR A 29 13.36 -2.89 1.15
N TYR A 30 14.03 -4.05 1.20
CA TYR A 30 14.71 -4.53 2.39
C TYR A 30 15.92 -5.36 1.98
N GLN A 31 17.10 -4.99 2.48
CA GLN A 31 18.36 -5.69 2.20
C GLN A 31 18.60 -5.88 0.69
N ARG A 32 18.40 -4.80 -0.07
CA ARG A 32 18.59 -4.77 -1.54
C ARG A 32 17.60 -5.63 -2.32
N LYS A 33 16.59 -6.18 -1.65
CA LYS A 33 15.50 -6.90 -2.31
C LYS A 33 14.25 -6.03 -2.33
N ARG A 34 13.46 -6.19 -3.37
CA ARG A 34 12.25 -5.40 -3.57
C ARG A 34 11.03 -6.30 -3.71
N LYS A 35 9.93 -5.83 -3.16
CA LYS A 35 8.63 -6.46 -3.35
C LYS A 35 7.63 -5.37 -3.71
N TYR A 36 6.79 -5.64 -4.70
CA TYR A 36 5.75 -4.70 -5.12
C TYR A 36 4.41 -5.16 -4.60
N VAL A 37 3.71 -4.25 -3.92
CA VAL A 37 2.41 -4.54 -3.31
C VAL A 37 1.37 -3.67 -3.99
N GLY A 38 0.31 -4.29 -4.50
CA GLY A 38 -0.78 -3.57 -5.14
C GLY A 38 -1.59 -2.76 -4.14
N THR A 39 -2.04 -1.58 -4.56
CA THR A 39 -2.88 -0.71 -3.73
C THR A 39 -4.36 -0.81 -4.07
N GLY A 40 -4.69 -1.44 -5.21
CA GLY A 40 -6.05 -1.45 -5.72
C GLY A 40 -6.45 -0.18 -6.45
N ILE A 41 -5.56 0.80 -6.55
CA ILE A 41 -5.84 2.06 -7.25
C ILE A 41 -5.25 1.98 -8.65
N LYS A 42 -6.09 2.31 -9.64
CA LYS A 42 -5.69 2.36 -11.04
C LYS A 42 -5.97 3.76 -11.58
N LEU A 43 -5.04 4.28 -12.37
CA LEU A 43 -5.11 5.66 -12.87
C LEU A 43 -4.70 5.73 -14.33
N TYR A 44 -5.20 6.76 -15.02
CA TYR A 44 -4.71 7.15 -16.34
C TYR A 44 -3.41 7.94 -16.19
N SER A 45 -2.68 8.08 -17.28
CA SER A 45 -1.34 8.69 -17.26
C SER A 45 -1.30 10.12 -16.73
N ASP A 46 -2.38 10.89 -16.91
CA ASP A 46 -2.43 12.28 -16.45
C ASP A 46 -2.97 12.44 -15.02
N GLN A 47 -3.18 11.33 -14.32
CA GLN A 47 -3.74 11.35 -12.96
C GLN A 47 -2.69 11.09 -11.88
N TRP A 48 -1.43 11.01 -12.24
CA TRP A 48 -0.33 10.82 -11.29
C TRP A 48 0.69 11.95 -11.42
N GLY A 49 0.97 12.62 -10.32
CA GLY A 49 1.89 13.75 -10.30
C GLY A 49 3.33 13.35 -9.99
N LYS A 50 4.26 14.26 -10.27
CA LYS A 50 5.68 14.08 -9.94
C LYS A 50 5.91 14.07 -8.43
N ASP A 51 4.97 14.60 -7.67
CA ASP A 51 4.99 14.59 -6.21
C ASP A 51 4.47 13.27 -5.61
N LEU A 52 4.25 12.26 -6.45
CA LEU A 52 3.74 10.94 -6.07
C LEU A 52 2.35 11.01 -5.44
N LYS A 53 1.50 11.84 -6.02
CA LYS A 53 0.12 12.00 -5.56
C LYS A 53 -0.85 11.91 -6.73
N VAL A 54 -2.07 11.45 -6.41
CA VAL A 54 -3.18 11.42 -7.38
C VAL A 54 -3.65 12.84 -7.65
N LYS A 55 -3.86 13.15 -8.90
CA LYS A 55 -4.40 14.45 -9.37
C LYS A 55 -5.40 14.22 -10.48
N ASN A 56 -6.13 15.27 -10.85
CA ASN A 56 -7.08 15.24 -11.96
C ASN A 56 -8.10 14.08 -11.84
N HIS A 57 -8.51 13.78 -10.61
CA HIS A 57 -9.46 12.71 -10.32
C HIS A 57 -10.48 13.23 -9.32
N PRO A 58 -11.78 12.91 -9.49
CA PRO A 58 -12.81 13.39 -8.56
C PRO A 58 -12.57 12.97 -7.11
N GLN A 59 -11.92 11.83 -6.90
CA GLN A 59 -11.65 11.28 -5.57
C GLN A 59 -10.17 11.34 -5.19
N SER A 60 -9.44 12.32 -5.74
CA SER A 60 -8.00 12.41 -5.48
C SER A 60 -7.66 12.51 -3.99
N LEU A 61 -8.44 13.26 -3.21
CA LEU A 61 -8.21 13.37 -1.77
C LEU A 61 -8.37 12.01 -1.07
N VAL A 62 -9.41 11.27 -1.42
CA VAL A 62 -9.67 9.95 -0.84
C VAL A 62 -8.56 8.98 -1.19
N PHE A 63 -8.15 8.97 -2.47
CA PHE A 63 -7.09 8.07 -2.92
C PHE A 63 -5.75 8.41 -2.29
N ASN A 64 -5.41 9.70 -2.18
CA ASN A 64 -4.16 10.11 -1.54
C ASN A 64 -4.15 9.72 -0.06
N GLN A 65 -5.29 9.85 0.63
CA GLN A 65 -5.41 9.43 2.02
C GLN A 65 -5.22 7.92 2.15
N LYS A 66 -5.86 7.15 1.27
CA LYS A 66 -5.72 5.69 1.28
C LYS A 66 -4.28 5.26 1.06
N LEU A 67 -3.61 5.85 0.06
CA LEU A 67 -2.21 5.53 -0.22
C LEU A 67 -1.30 5.87 0.96
N ASN A 68 -1.52 7.02 1.57
CA ASN A 68 -0.75 7.44 2.74
C ASN A 68 -0.96 6.48 3.92
N ASP A 69 -2.20 6.06 4.15
CA ASP A 69 -2.53 5.12 5.23
C ASP A 69 -1.88 3.75 4.99
N MET A 70 -1.85 3.29 3.75
CA MET A 70 -1.22 2.01 3.42
C MET A 70 0.28 2.04 3.66
N VAL A 71 0.95 3.11 3.26
CA VAL A 71 2.39 3.29 3.48
C VAL A 71 2.68 3.38 4.98
N SER A 72 1.92 4.20 5.71
CA SER A 72 2.07 4.35 7.15
C SER A 72 1.84 3.03 7.89
N GLY A 73 0.87 2.25 7.44
CA GLY A 73 0.57 0.94 8.03
C GLY A 73 1.75 -0.01 7.96
N ILE A 74 2.45 -0.02 6.83
CA ILE A 74 3.64 -0.88 6.69
C ILE A 74 4.76 -0.41 7.62
N TYR A 75 5.00 0.90 7.72
CA TYR A 75 6.01 1.44 8.63
C TYR A 75 5.67 1.14 10.09
N ASP A 76 4.39 1.25 10.48
CA ASP A 76 3.96 0.89 11.83
C ASP A 76 4.19 -0.59 12.12
N PHE A 77 3.90 -1.45 11.15
CA PHE A 77 4.18 -2.87 11.27
C PHE A 77 5.67 -3.14 11.49
N VAL A 78 6.52 -2.51 10.68
CA VAL A 78 7.98 -2.65 10.81
C VAL A 78 8.45 -2.15 12.19
N TYR A 79 7.90 -1.03 12.65
CA TYR A 79 8.23 -0.49 13.95
C TYR A 79 7.87 -1.47 15.08
N GLN A 80 6.70 -2.08 14.99
CA GLN A 80 6.27 -3.06 15.99
C GLN A 80 7.17 -4.29 16.02
N LEU A 81 7.60 -4.77 14.85
CA LEU A 81 8.56 -5.88 14.80
C LEU A 81 9.87 -5.48 15.48
N SER A 82 10.38 -4.28 15.21
CA SER A 82 11.61 -3.80 15.80
C SER A 82 11.49 -3.70 17.33
N SER A 83 10.35 -3.23 17.83
CA SER A 83 10.13 -3.06 19.26
C SER A 83 10.08 -4.40 20.00
N GLN A 84 9.76 -5.48 19.30
CA GLN A 84 9.69 -6.84 19.86
C GLN A 84 10.92 -7.68 19.50
N ASN A 85 11.93 -7.06 18.90
CA ASN A 85 13.14 -7.73 18.44
C ASN A 85 12.87 -8.87 17.46
N ILE A 86 11.84 -8.70 16.62
CA ILE A 86 11.49 -9.68 15.59
C ILE A 86 12.04 -9.15 14.26
N PRO A 87 12.82 -9.98 13.52
CA PRO A 87 13.35 -9.52 12.23
C PRO A 87 12.25 -9.37 11.20
N PHE A 88 12.38 -8.36 10.33
CA PHE A 88 11.48 -8.20 9.21
C PHE A 88 11.76 -9.28 8.17
N THR A 89 10.70 -9.86 7.61
CA THR A 89 10.79 -10.71 6.42
C THR A 89 9.63 -10.38 5.50
N PHE A 90 9.80 -10.64 4.20
CA PHE A 90 8.70 -10.44 3.26
C PHE A 90 7.54 -11.38 3.53
N GLU A 91 7.81 -12.57 4.08
CA GLU A 91 6.74 -13.48 4.49
C GLU A 91 5.88 -12.90 5.60
N ARG A 92 6.51 -12.24 6.57
CA ARG A 92 5.77 -11.56 7.65
C ARG A 92 4.94 -10.40 7.10
N LEU A 93 5.48 -9.68 6.14
CA LEU A 93 4.75 -8.60 5.46
C LEU A 93 3.52 -9.15 4.75
N GLU A 94 3.66 -10.25 4.02
CA GLU A 94 2.53 -10.86 3.33
C GLU A 94 1.42 -11.27 4.29
N ARG A 95 1.79 -11.86 5.42
CA ARG A 95 0.80 -12.23 6.45
C ARG A 95 0.07 -11.02 7.00
N TYR A 96 0.81 -9.95 7.25
CA TYR A 96 0.22 -8.70 7.73
C TYR A 96 -0.80 -8.15 6.72
N LEU A 97 -0.42 -8.11 5.45
CA LEU A 97 -1.29 -7.58 4.40
C LEU A 97 -2.54 -8.46 4.21
N ASN A 98 -2.39 -9.77 4.23
CA ASN A 98 -3.51 -10.69 4.10
C ASN A 98 -4.48 -10.59 5.27
N ASN A 99 -3.95 -10.49 6.48
CA ASN A 99 -4.78 -10.33 7.68
C ASN A 99 -5.55 -9.01 7.65
N SER A 100 -4.92 -7.94 7.16
CA SER A 100 -5.58 -6.64 7.03
C SER A 100 -6.76 -6.71 6.07
N GLU A 101 -6.61 -7.43 4.96
CA GLU A 101 -7.69 -7.60 4.00
C GLU A 101 -8.84 -8.42 4.58
N SER A 102 -8.54 -9.49 5.30
CA SER A 102 -9.57 -10.33 5.88
C SER A 102 -10.26 -9.65 7.06
N GLY A 103 -9.62 -8.71 7.69
CA GLY A 103 -10.19 -7.97 8.80
C GLY A 103 -11.15 -6.88 8.36
N THR A 104 -11.34 -6.73 7.08
CA THR A 104 -12.26 -5.73 6.58
C THR A 104 -13.58 -6.31 6.19
N THR A 105 -13.85 -7.18 6.36
CA THR A 105 -14.94 -7.49 6.07
C THR A 105 -15.73 -7.39 6.77
N ASN A 106 -15.22 -7.32 6.91
CA ASN A 106 -15.76 -7.37 7.68
C ASN A 106 -15.79 -6.69 8.04
N SER A 107 -15.80 -6.51 8.06
CA SER A 107 -15.88 -6.26 8.67
C SER A 107 -15.85 -5.49 8.75
N PHE A 108 -16.07 -5.44 9.00
CA PHE A 108 -16.25 -5.11 9.47
C PHE A 108 -16.08 -4.93 9.45
N LEU A 109 -15.86 -4.94 9.05
CA LEU A 109 -15.95 -5.24 9.50
C LEU A 109 -15.70 -5.30 9.74
N SER A 110 -16.23 -5.36 9.96
CA SER A 110 -16.29 -5.73 10.50
C SER A 110 -16.25 -5.47 10.88
N PHE A 111 -16.35 -5.65 11.19
CA PHE A 111 -16.41 -5.58 11.84
C PHE A 111 -16.41 -5.43 11.98
N MET A 112 -16.44 -5.41 11.83
CA MET A 112 -16.53 -5.51 12.15
C MET A 112 -16.59 -5.87 12.38
N GLU A 113 -16.64 -5.91 12.20
CA GLU A 113 -16.79 -6.36 12.47
C GLU A 113 -17.04 -6.66 12.85
N LYS A 114 -17.11 -6.67 12.72
CA LYS A 114 -17.50 -7.11 13.14
C LYS A 114 -17.66 -7.20 13.49
N ARG A 115 -17.68 -7.15 13.50
CA ARG A 115 -17.91 -7.30 13.84
C ARG A 115 -18.05 -7.23 14.10
N ILE A 116 -18.06 -7.19 13.91
CA ILE A 116 -18.27 -7.23 14.16
C ILE A 116 -18.36 -7.20 14.27
N TYR A 117 -18.20 -7.39 13.88
CA TYR A 117 -18.19 -7.33 13.91
C TYR A 117 -18.25 -7.21 14.05
#